data_db198583b88a0a63c64069c9ed1ee313
#
_entry.id   db198583b88a0a63c64069c9ed1ee313
#
_cell.length_a   1.000
_cell.length_b   1.000
_cell.length_c   1.000
_cell.angle_alpha   90.00
_cell.angle_beta   90.00
_cell.angle_gamma   90.00
#
_symmetry.space_group_name_H-M   'P 1'
#
loop_
_entity.id
_entity.type
_entity.pdbx_description
1 polymer ?
#
loop_
_entity_poly.entity_id
_entity_poly.type
_entity_poly.pdbx_seq_one_letter_code
_entity_poly.pdbx_strand_id
1 'polypeptide(L)'
;EEPFIQLEEGDDYEIMAAFDEMGIRPNVKYIAREDRTILAMVSEGLGISLLPELMVRHSPTPIKVCRAPLHFYRTIGIGVKDKKALSNSTRLFVDYVRTWVAENGNL
;
A
#
# COMPACT_ATOMS: atom_id res chain seq x y z
N GLU A 1 3.02 -13.54 20.55
CA GLU A 1 2.34 -13.24 19.28
C GLU A 1 1.78 -11.82 19.36
N GLU A 2 2.36 -10.94 18.57
CA GLU A 2 2.00 -9.51 18.57
C GLU A 2 0.59 -9.30 18.00
N PRO A 3 -0.19 -8.35 18.56
CA PRO A 3 -1.46 -7.95 17.95
C PRO A 3 -1.25 -7.42 16.54
N PHE A 4 -2.04 -7.90 15.59
CA PHE A 4 -2.00 -7.45 14.22
C PHE A 4 -3.16 -6.50 13.91
N ILE A 5 -2.87 -5.40 13.22
CA ILE A 5 -3.85 -4.41 12.78
C ILE A 5 -4.01 -4.60 11.28
N GLN A 6 -5.20 -5.01 10.87
CA GLN A 6 -5.53 -5.29 9.47
C GLN A 6 -6.19 -4.08 8.81
N LEU A 7 -5.78 -3.78 7.58
CA LEU A 7 -6.46 -2.81 6.73
C LEU A 7 -7.69 -3.48 6.08
N GLU A 8 -8.89 -2.93 6.31
CA GLU A 8 -10.13 -3.37 5.68
C GLU A 8 -10.33 -2.61 4.36
N GLU A 9 -9.62 -2.98 3.32
CA GLU A 9 -9.90 -2.55 1.94
C GLU A 9 -9.87 -3.75 1.00
N GLY A 10 -10.61 -3.65 -0.11
CA GLY A 10 -10.92 -4.73 -1.04
C GLY A 10 -9.77 -5.55 -1.62
N ASP A 11 -8.54 -5.25 -1.26
CA ASP A 11 -7.32 -5.93 -1.67
C ASP A 11 -6.62 -6.69 -0.53
N ASP A 12 -7.32 -6.99 0.56
CA ASP A 12 -6.81 -7.83 1.66
C ASP A 12 -6.29 -9.19 1.20
N TYR A 13 -6.68 -9.59 0.00
CA TYR A 13 -6.26 -10.85 -0.61
C TYR A 13 -4.75 -10.97 -0.75
N GLU A 14 -4.05 -9.92 -1.11
CA GLU A 14 -2.60 -9.99 -1.35
C GLU A 14 -1.83 -10.19 -0.04
N ILE A 15 -2.19 -9.47 1.01
CA ILE A 15 -1.54 -9.56 2.32
C ILE A 15 -1.86 -10.89 3.00
N MET A 16 -3.12 -11.31 2.96
CA MET A 16 -3.53 -12.58 3.53
C MET A 16 -2.95 -13.76 2.77
N ALA A 17 -2.88 -13.69 1.44
CA ALA A 17 -2.20 -14.69 0.63
C ALA A 17 -0.71 -14.79 0.97
N ALA A 18 -0.06 -13.67 1.23
CA ALA A 18 1.32 -13.63 1.67
C ALA A 18 1.54 -14.37 3.00
N PHE A 19 0.66 -14.15 3.96
CA PHE A 19 0.71 -14.87 5.23
C PHE A 19 0.46 -16.37 5.06
N ASP A 20 -0.50 -16.74 4.21
CA ASP A 20 -0.81 -18.14 3.92
C ASP A 20 0.37 -18.86 3.25
N GLU A 21 1.04 -18.23 2.28
CA GLU A 21 2.25 -18.79 1.65
C GLU A 21 3.39 -19.02 2.63
N MET A 22 3.50 -18.17 3.65
CA MET A 22 4.51 -18.32 4.71
C MET A 22 4.07 -19.26 5.85
N GLY A 23 2.84 -19.77 5.81
CA GLY A 23 2.28 -20.55 6.89
C GLY A 23 2.07 -19.77 8.19
N ILE A 24 1.94 -18.44 8.10
CA ILE A 24 1.76 -17.54 9.24
C ILE A 24 0.28 -17.18 9.38
N ARG A 25 -0.22 -17.28 10.60
CA ARG A 25 -1.57 -16.78 10.94
C ARG A 25 -1.42 -15.55 11.82
N PRO A 26 -1.70 -14.35 11.30
CA PRO A 26 -1.63 -13.14 12.11
C PRO A 26 -2.71 -13.15 13.19
N ASN A 27 -2.35 -12.63 14.36
CA ASN A 27 -3.28 -12.45 15.48
C ASN A 27 -4.05 -11.13 15.28
N VAL A 28 -5.02 -11.11 14.37
CA VAL A 28 -5.80 -9.90 14.05
C VAL A 28 -6.63 -9.48 15.24
N LYS A 29 -6.27 -8.37 15.87
CA LYS A 29 -7.03 -7.76 16.98
C LYS A 29 -7.81 -6.53 16.58
N TYR A 30 -7.34 -5.82 15.55
CA TYR A 30 -7.94 -4.58 15.12
C TYR A 30 -8.08 -4.59 13.60
N ILE A 31 -9.15 -3.97 13.13
CA ILE A 31 -9.40 -3.74 11.71
C ILE A 31 -9.63 -2.24 11.53
N ALA A 32 -8.93 -1.63 10.61
CA ALA A 32 -9.06 -0.22 10.27
C ALA A 32 -9.20 -0.04 8.75
N ARG A 33 -9.92 0.99 8.34
CA ARG A 33 -10.22 1.26 6.93
C ARG A 33 -9.21 2.19 6.25
N GLU A 34 -8.43 2.90 7.05
CA GLU A 34 -7.47 3.89 6.54
C GLU A 34 -6.06 3.58 7.03
N ASP A 35 -5.10 3.67 6.12
CA ASP A 35 -3.68 3.51 6.38
C ASP A 35 -3.15 4.46 7.48
N ARG A 36 -3.61 5.72 7.47
CA ARG A 36 -3.26 6.70 8.49
C ARG A 36 -3.70 6.30 9.90
N THR A 37 -4.87 5.70 10.01
CA THR A 37 -5.37 5.15 11.27
C THR A 37 -4.46 4.03 11.75
N ILE A 38 -4.08 3.12 10.87
CA ILE A 38 -3.15 2.03 11.19
C ILE A 38 -1.81 2.57 11.67
N LEU A 39 -1.24 3.54 10.96
CA LEU A 39 0.03 4.15 11.33
C LEU A 39 -0.02 4.81 12.72
N ALA A 40 -1.12 5.49 13.03
CA ALA A 40 -1.33 6.07 14.36
C ALA A 40 -1.43 4.99 15.45
N MET A 41 -2.18 3.92 15.19
CA MET A 41 -2.33 2.79 16.11
C MET A 41 -0.99 2.09 16.38
N VAL A 42 -0.19 1.87 15.33
CA VAL A 42 1.16 1.30 15.48
C VAL A 42 2.06 2.24 16.29
N SER A 43 2.01 3.53 16.02
CA SER A 43 2.77 4.54 16.79
C SER A 43 2.44 4.55 18.27
N GLU A 44 1.19 4.31 18.63
CA GLU A 44 0.74 4.20 20.01
C GLU A 44 1.00 2.82 20.66
N GLY A 45 1.65 1.93 19.95
CA GLY A 45 2.03 0.62 20.46
C GLY A 45 0.88 -0.39 20.55
N LEU A 46 -0.20 -0.19 19.82
CA LEU A 46 -1.36 -1.10 19.83
C LEU A 46 -1.09 -2.42 19.10
N GLY A 47 -0.09 -2.47 18.22
CA GLY A 47 0.27 -3.66 17.50
C GLY A 47 1.17 -3.38 16.31
N ILE A 48 1.24 -4.37 15.44
CA ILE A 48 2.01 -4.33 14.19
C ILE A 48 1.07 -4.40 13.00
N SER A 49 1.54 -3.96 11.84
CA SER A 49 0.79 -4.08 10.58
C SER A 49 1.74 -4.35 9.41
N LEU A 50 1.18 -4.77 8.30
CA LEU A 50 1.87 -4.92 7.03
C LEU A 50 1.24 -3.97 6.01
N LEU A 51 2.01 -3.01 5.54
CA LEU A 51 1.56 -1.97 4.60
C LEU A 51 2.52 -1.86 3.42
N PRO A 52 2.04 -1.41 2.25
CA PRO A 52 2.92 -1.10 1.13
C PRO A 52 3.99 -0.09 1.50
N GLU A 53 5.20 -0.27 1.00
CA GLU A 53 6.35 0.61 1.29
C GLU A 53 6.03 2.09 0.98
N LEU A 54 5.29 2.35 -0.09
CA LEU A 54 4.90 3.70 -0.49
C LEU A 54 4.10 4.43 0.60
N MET A 55 3.25 3.72 1.34
CA MET A 55 2.43 4.31 2.41
C MET A 55 3.27 4.68 3.64
N VAL A 56 4.31 3.92 3.93
CA VAL A 56 5.14 4.13 5.13
C VAL A 56 6.33 5.04 4.89
N ARG A 57 6.84 5.12 3.66
CA ARG A 57 8.05 5.86 3.31
C ARG A 57 7.98 7.35 3.66
N HIS A 58 6.83 7.96 3.47
CA HIS A 58 6.60 9.39 3.70
C HIS A 58 5.68 9.67 4.88
N SER A 59 5.53 8.70 5.79
CA SER A 59 4.70 8.89 6.97
C SER A 59 5.33 9.90 7.92
N PRO A 60 4.59 10.94 8.33
CA PRO A 60 5.05 11.85 9.39
C PRO A 60 4.96 11.21 10.78
N THR A 61 4.31 10.06 10.89
CA THR A 61 4.09 9.35 12.15
C THR A 61 5.36 8.59 12.54
N PRO A 62 5.85 8.72 13.79
CA PRO A 62 7.04 8.02 14.24
C PRO A 62 6.76 6.53 14.43
N ILE A 63 7.23 5.72 13.49
CA ILE A 63 7.08 4.27 13.47
C ILE A 63 8.42 3.60 13.16
N LYS A 64 8.59 2.37 13.64
CA LYS A 64 9.70 1.51 13.23
C LYS A 64 9.27 0.68 12.03
N VAL A 65 10.00 0.80 10.93
CA VAL A 65 9.77 0.02 9.72
C VAL A 65 10.78 -1.12 9.63
N CYS A 66 10.26 -2.34 9.49
CA CYS A 66 11.07 -3.53 9.23
C CYS A 66 10.68 -4.06 7.85
N ARG A 67 11.67 -4.38 7.01
CA ARG A 67 11.37 -5.04 5.74
C ARG A 67 11.04 -6.50 6.00
N ALA A 68 9.86 -6.92 5.53
CA ALA A 68 9.51 -8.32 5.50
C ALA A 68 10.20 -9.01 4.30
N PRO A 69 10.63 -10.28 4.42
CA PRO A 69 11.22 -11.03 3.32
C PRO A 69 10.13 -11.49 2.32
N LEU A 70 9.31 -10.55 1.89
CA LEU A 70 8.18 -10.74 1.00
C LEU A 70 8.45 -10.04 -0.32
N HIS A 71 8.22 -10.73 -1.41
CA HIS A 71 8.36 -10.20 -2.75
C HIS A 71 6.98 -9.96 -3.37
N PHE A 72 6.19 -9.08 -2.73
CA PHE A 72 4.91 -8.64 -3.25
C PHE A 72 5.06 -7.25 -3.85
N TYR A 73 4.57 -7.12 -5.07
CA TYR A 73 4.57 -5.86 -5.79
C TYR A 73 3.14 -5.50 -6.17
N ARG A 74 2.74 -4.28 -5.86
CA ARG A 74 1.49 -3.72 -6.31
C ARG A 74 1.75 -2.83 -7.53
N THR A 75 1.02 -3.07 -8.61
CA THR A 75 1.07 -2.21 -9.79
C THR A 75 0.03 -1.11 -9.66
N ILE A 76 0.48 0.14 -9.69
CA ILE A 76 -0.38 1.32 -9.73
C ILE A 76 -0.48 1.75 -11.20
N GLY A 77 -1.70 1.94 -11.68
CA GLY A 77 -1.95 2.31 -13.05
C GLY A 77 -2.93 3.47 -13.19
N ILE A 78 -2.97 4.06 -14.37
CA ILE A 78 -3.95 5.07 -14.73
C ILE A 78 -5.06 4.39 -15.53
N GLY A 79 -6.28 4.43 -15.01
CA GLY A 79 -7.47 3.96 -15.72
C GLY A 79 -8.09 5.09 -16.53
N VAL A 80 -8.38 4.83 -17.80
CA VAL A 80 -9.13 5.73 -18.67
C VAL A 80 -10.30 4.97 -19.31
N LYS A 81 -11.45 5.64 -19.43
CA LYS A 81 -12.65 5.02 -19.99
C LYS A 81 -12.47 4.66 -21.47
N ASP A 82 -11.91 5.54 -22.26
CA ASP A 82 -11.61 5.34 -23.67
C ASP A 82 -10.35 6.11 -24.06
N LYS A 83 -9.34 5.39 -24.52
CA LYS A 83 -8.07 5.99 -24.96
C LYS A 83 -8.22 6.90 -26.18
N LYS A 84 -9.22 6.63 -27.04
CA LYS A 84 -9.46 7.40 -28.27
C LYS A 84 -10.24 8.69 -28.02
N ALA A 85 -10.98 8.77 -26.92
CA ALA A 85 -11.85 9.88 -26.57
C ALA A 85 -11.29 10.80 -25.48
N LEU A 86 -9.98 10.74 -25.22
CA LEU A 86 -9.34 11.62 -24.25
C LEU A 86 -9.32 13.06 -24.72
N SER A 87 -9.69 14.00 -23.82
CA SER A 87 -9.46 15.42 -24.06
C SER A 87 -7.96 15.73 -24.17
N ASN A 88 -7.60 16.84 -24.81
CA ASN A 88 -6.20 17.24 -24.95
C ASN A 88 -5.51 17.38 -23.60
N SER A 89 -6.17 17.97 -22.61
CA SER A 89 -5.63 18.14 -21.25
C SER A 89 -5.42 16.80 -20.55
N THR A 90 -6.35 15.86 -20.68
CA THR A 90 -6.20 14.52 -20.11
C THR A 90 -5.04 13.76 -20.75
N ARG A 91 -4.90 13.88 -22.08
CA ARG A 91 -3.80 13.26 -22.82
C ARG A 91 -2.44 13.81 -22.37
N LEU A 92 -2.33 15.11 -22.26
CA LEU A 92 -1.12 15.78 -21.75
C LEU A 92 -0.78 15.33 -20.33
N PHE A 93 -1.77 15.22 -19.46
CA PHE A 93 -1.57 14.73 -18.09
C PHE A 93 -1.05 13.30 -18.07
N VAL A 94 -1.66 12.40 -18.83
CA VAL A 94 -1.21 10.99 -18.94
C VAL A 94 0.21 10.91 -19.47
N ASP A 95 0.56 11.67 -20.49
CA ASP A 95 1.91 11.71 -21.05
C ASP A 95 2.91 12.27 -20.06
N TYR A 96 2.55 13.30 -19.32
CA TYR A 96 3.37 13.84 -18.24
C TYR A 96 3.64 12.77 -17.16
N VAL A 97 2.62 12.09 -16.68
CA VAL A 97 2.76 11.03 -15.68
C VAL A 97 3.67 9.90 -16.19
N ARG A 98 3.51 9.48 -17.44
CA ARG A 98 4.38 8.46 -18.04
C ARG A 98 5.85 8.89 -18.07
N THR A 99 6.11 10.12 -18.47
CA THR A 99 7.45 10.69 -18.48
C THR A 99 8.03 10.76 -17.08
N TRP A 100 7.24 11.26 -16.14
CA TRP A 100 7.66 11.36 -14.73
C TRP A 100 8.00 9.99 -14.12
N VAL A 101 7.17 8.98 -14.37
CA VAL A 101 7.43 7.62 -13.88
C VAL A 101 8.69 7.03 -14.53
N ALA A 102 8.91 7.26 -15.82
CA ALA A 102 10.11 6.79 -16.51
C ALA A 102 11.38 7.43 -15.95
N GLU A 103 11.34 8.72 -15.59
CA GLU A 103 12.48 9.46 -15.05
C GLU A 103 12.73 9.17 -13.55
N ASN A 104 11.68 9.00 -12.77
CA ASN A 104 11.76 8.79 -11.33
C ASN A 104 11.73 7.31 -10.93
N GLY A 105 11.57 6.42 -11.90
CA GLY A 105 11.73 4.97 -11.74
C GLY A 105 10.89 4.39 -10.62
N ASN A 106 11.40 3.41 -10.00
CA ASN A 106 10.76 2.66 -8.94
C ASN A 106 10.37 3.53 -7.74
N LEU A 107 9.10 3.77 -7.63
CA LEU A 107 8.51 4.34 -6.42
C LEU A 107 8.67 3.39 -5.23
#